data_8cda0350b32fe3a82e99346b56daba34
#
_entry.id   8cda0350b32fe3a82e99346b56daba34
#
_cell.length_a   1.000
_cell.length_b   1.000
_cell.length_c   1.000
_cell.angle_alpha   90.00
_cell.angle_beta   90.00
_cell.angle_gamma   90.00
#
_symmetry.space_group_name_H-M   'P 1'
#
loop_
_entity.id
_entity.type
_entity.pdbx_description
1 polymer ?
#
loop_
_entity_poly.entity_id
_entity_poly.type
_entity_poly.pdbx_seq_one_letter_code
_entity_poly.pdbx_strand_id
1 'polypeptide(L)'
;MKGAIETADKITTVSPTYAQEILDPWFSYGLDALLREKQYKLCGILNGIDMDANNPATDPNIPCNYSIENFEEGKAACKKALQEKFGLHQDGSPVFGMVSRMVGMKGFDLVQSVADGLVDRGIQLVILGSGENQYESFFSDLCARHPGRVGTYIGFEPALSQEIYAGADAFIMPSKSEPCGLAQMVACRYGTPPIIRETGGLRDSIHDSTMGDGNGFTFAGYSSHELYDACCRAQDAYNNKENWHNLVKHVMECDFGWEVSAKSYEGLYNETAN
;
A
#
# COMPACT_ATOMS: atom_id res chain seq x y z
N MET A 1 26.82 -7.07 -10.19
CA MET A 1 25.66 -6.43 -10.88
C MET A 1 26.07 -5.80 -12.21
N LYS A 2 27.06 -4.85 -12.30
CA LYS A 2 27.46 -4.19 -13.58
C LYS A 2 27.70 -5.19 -14.71
N GLY A 3 28.51 -6.24 -14.49
CA GLY A 3 28.79 -7.26 -15.52
C GLY A 3 27.53 -7.99 -16.01
N ALA A 4 26.60 -8.29 -15.12
CA ALA A 4 25.33 -8.91 -15.53
C ALA A 4 24.49 -7.96 -16.40
N ILE A 5 24.42 -6.66 -16.06
CA ILE A 5 23.73 -5.65 -16.88
C ILE A 5 24.35 -5.54 -18.27
N GLU A 6 25.69 -5.61 -18.35
CA GLU A 6 26.41 -5.54 -19.64
C GLU A 6 26.10 -6.72 -20.55
N THR A 7 26.10 -7.93 -20.02
CA THR A 7 26.10 -9.18 -20.79
C THR A 7 24.74 -9.83 -20.96
N ALA A 8 23.72 -9.45 -20.19
CA ALA A 8 22.38 -9.99 -20.33
C ALA A 8 21.70 -9.54 -21.64
N ASP A 9 20.89 -10.38 -22.25
CA ASP A 9 20.08 -10.06 -23.42
C ASP A 9 18.92 -9.13 -23.06
N LYS A 10 18.29 -9.36 -21.89
CA LYS A 10 17.23 -8.52 -21.33
C LYS A 10 17.52 -8.23 -19.85
N ILE A 11 17.07 -7.09 -19.39
CA ILE A 11 17.16 -6.64 -17.99
C ILE A 11 15.75 -6.40 -17.51
N THR A 12 15.36 -7.05 -16.42
CA THR A 12 14.03 -6.84 -15.81
C THR A 12 14.14 -6.17 -14.45
N THR A 13 13.17 -5.33 -14.16
CA THR A 13 12.88 -4.85 -12.81
C THR A 13 11.40 -5.04 -12.50
N VAL A 14 10.98 -4.68 -11.29
CA VAL A 14 9.71 -5.12 -10.72
C VAL A 14 8.54 -4.15 -10.92
N SER A 15 8.69 -3.16 -11.80
CA SER A 15 7.57 -2.36 -12.31
C SER A 15 7.98 -1.50 -13.53
N PRO A 16 7.06 -1.19 -14.45
CA PRO A 16 7.31 -0.30 -15.59
C PRO A 16 7.77 1.11 -15.16
N THR A 17 7.09 1.71 -14.19
CA THR A 17 7.48 3.04 -13.67
C THR A 17 8.84 2.99 -13.01
N TYR A 18 9.15 1.95 -12.20
CA TYR A 18 10.46 1.82 -11.59
C TYR A 18 11.58 1.61 -12.62
N ALA A 19 11.30 0.94 -13.74
CA ALA A 19 12.26 0.83 -14.84
C ALA A 19 12.68 2.19 -15.41
N GLN A 20 11.79 3.18 -15.38
CA GLN A 20 12.10 4.57 -15.74
C GLN A 20 12.79 5.32 -14.59
N GLU A 21 12.33 5.14 -13.36
CA GLU A 21 12.89 5.79 -12.18
C GLU A 21 14.37 5.45 -11.98
N ILE A 22 14.78 4.18 -12.18
CA ILE A 22 16.18 3.78 -12.00
C ILE A 22 17.14 4.32 -13.08
N LEU A 23 16.65 5.01 -14.09
CA LEU A 23 17.48 5.80 -15.01
C LEU A 23 17.90 7.14 -14.41
N ASP A 24 17.26 7.59 -13.33
CA ASP A 24 17.62 8.79 -12.58
C ASP A 24 18.65 8.46 -11.48
N PRO A 25 19.69 9.30 -11.29
CA PRO A 25 20.72 9.12 -10.25
C PRO A 25 20.16 8.93 -8.85
N TRP A 26 18.99 9.52 -8.54
CA TRP A 26 18.35 9.41 -7.25
C TRP A 26 17.90 7.99 -6.89
N PHE A 27 17.45 7.21 -7.89
CA PHE A 27 16.91 5.86 -7.69
C PHE A 27 17.90 4.74 -8.04
N SER A 28 18.98 5.05 -8.76
CA SER A 28 19.86 4.06 -9.40
C SER A 28 20.98 3.51 -8.53
N TYR A 29 21.24 4.11 -7.37
CA TYR A 29 22.38 3.77 -6.52
C TYR A 29 23.73 3.80 -7.30
N GLY A 30 23.89 4.76 -8.22
CA GLY A 30 25.10 4.93 -9.04
C GLY A 30 25.19 3.98 -10.26
N LEU A 31 24.08 3.40 -10.69
CA LEU A 31 23.98 2.58 -11.91
C LEU A 31 23.31 3.31 -13.07
N ASP A 32 22.84 4.55 -12.87
CA ASP A 32 22.04 5.31 -13.82
C ASP A 32 22.71 5.46 -15.20
N ALA A 33 24.00 5.77 -15.26
CA ALA A 33 24.72 5.92 -16.52
C ALA A 33 24.71 4.60 -17.33
N LEU A 34 24.96 3.47 -16.66
CA LEU A 34 24.95 2.16 -17.28
C LEU A 34 23.52 1.75 -17.69
N LEU A 35 22.54 2.00 -16.83
CA LEU A 35 21.14 1.67 -17.12
C LEU A 35 20.59 2.52 -18.28
N ARG A 36 20.94 3.79 -18.36
CA ARG A 36 20.60 4.64 -19.52
C ARG A 36 21.20 4.14 -20.82
N GLU A 37 22.47 3.71 -20.78
CA GLU A 37 23.14 3.12 -21.97
C GLU A 37 22.43 1.84 -22.43
N LYS A 38 21.95 1.02 -21.50
CA LYS A 38 21.31 -0.27 -21.76
C LYS A 38 19.77 -0.23 -21.69
N GLN A 39 19.14 0.96 -21.68
CA GLN A 39 17.70 1.10 -21.54
C GLN A 39 16.88 0.36 -22.61
N TYR A 40 17.45 0.15 -23.80
CA TYR A 40 16.80 -0.58 -24.90
C TYR A 40 16.48 -2.03 -24.59
N LYS A 41 17.11 -2.61 -23.56
CA LYS A 41 16.87 -3.98 -23.10
C LYS A 41 16.30 -4.04 -21.67
N LEU A 42 15.98 -2.88 -21.08
CA LEU A 42 15.39 -2.76 -19.75
C LEU A 42 13.87 -2.74 -19.85
N CYS A 43 13.20 -3.58 -19.09
CA CYS A 43 11.75 -3.55 -18.93
C CYS A 43 11.33 -3.75 -17.47
N GLY A 44 10.13 -3.33 -17.14
CA GLY A 44 9.53 -3.53 -15.84
C GLY A 44 8.34 -4.47 -15.93
N ILE A 45 8.27 -5.45 -15.04
CA ILE A 45 7.15 -6.38 -14.91
C ILE A 45 6.74 -6.39 -13.42
N LEU A 46 5.49 -6.01 -13.13
CA LEU A 46 4.98 -6.06 -11.75
C LEU A 46 5.01 -7.49 -11.22
N ASN A 47 5.38 -7.64 -9.94
CA ASN A 47 5.16 -8.89 -9.24
C ASN A 47 3.67 -9.08 -8.97
N GLY A 48 3.22 -10.33 -8.90
CA GLY A 48 1.91 -10.67 -8.36
C GLY A 48 1.97 -10.93 -6.85
N ILE A 49 0.80 -11.13 -6.27
CA ILE A 49 0.63 -11.67 -4.92
C ILE A 49 0.07 -13.09 -4.99
N ASP A 50 0.28 -13.86 -3.94
CA ASP A 50 -0.39 -15.15 -3.75
C ASP A 50 -1.85 -14.88 -3.35
N MET A 51 -2.77 -15.12 -4.28
CA MET A 51 -4.20 -14.84 -4.13
C MET A 51 -4.90 -15.83 -3.18
N ASP A 52 -4.31 -17.01 -2.95
CA ASP A 52 -4.83 -18.01 -2.01
C ASP A 52 -4.37 -17.71 -0.60
N ALA A 53 -3.09 -17.41 -0.41
CA ALA A 53 -2.53 -17.02 0.88
C ALA A 53 -3.09 -15.68 1.39
N ASN A 54 -3.41 -14.75 0.47
CA ASN A 54 -4.01 -13.45 0.80
C ASN A 54 -5.50 -13.45 0.44
N ASN A 55 -6.28 -14.35 1.03
CA ASN A 55 -7.70 -14.50 0.74
C ASN A 55 -8.55 -14.27 1.98
N PRO A 56 -9.31 -13.15 2.06
CA PRO A 56 -10.15 -12.88 3.23
C PRO A 56 -11.23 -13.93 3.47
N ALA A 57 -11.60 -14.74 2.45
CA ALA A 57 -12.57 -15.81 2.64
C ALA A 57 -12.03 -17.03 3.41
N THR A 58 -10.71 -17.20 3.46
CA THR A 58 -10.07 -18.39 4.04
C THR A 58 -8.94 -18.08 5.01
N ASP A 59 -8.58 -16.81 5.20
CA ASP A 59 -7.49 -16.40 6.08
C ASP A 59 -7.82 -16.72 7.55
N PRO A 60 -7.04 -17.59 8.22
CA PRO A 60 -7.26 -17.93 9.61
C PRO A 60 -6.87 -16.85 10.62
N ASN A 61 -6.17 -15.79 10.16
CA ASN A 61 -5.66 -14.73 11.02
C ASN A 61 -6.66 -13.60 11.23
N ILE A 62 -7.75 -13.55 10.45
CA ILE A 62 -8.75 -12.48 10.58
C ILE A 62 -9.96 -12.94 11.42
N PRO A 63 -10.57 -12.05 12.20
CA PRO A 63 -11.66 -12.42 13.12
C PRO A 63 -12.93 -12.91 12.43
N CYS A 64 -13.16 -12.48 11.21
CA CYS A 64 -14.33 -12.84 10.42
C CYS A 64 -13.94 -12.98 8.95
N ASN A 65 -14.12 -14.16 8.38
CA ASN A 65 -13.88 -14.38 6.96
C ASN A 65 -15.00 -13.78 6.11
N TYR A 66 -14.65 -13.24 4.93
CA TYR A 66 -15.61 -12.65 3.99
C TYR A 66 -15.14 -12.78 2.55
N SER A 67 -16.09 -12.73 1.65
CA SER A 67 -15.88 -12.66 0.22
C SER A 67 -16.46 -11.36 -0.34
N ILE A 68 -16.44 -11.20 -1.65
CA ILE A 68 -16.99 -10.03 -2.32
C ILE A 68 -18.53 -9.92 -2.17
N GLU A 69 -19.21 -11.05 -1.88
CA GLU A 69 -20.65 -11.09 -1.70
C GLU A 69 -21.13 -10.59 -0.32
N ASN A 70 -20.23 -10.66 0.70
CA ASN A 70 -20.59 -10.33 2.09
C ASN A 70 -19.53 -9.48 2.80
N PHE A 71 -18.71 -8.75 2.03
CA PHE A 71 -17.58 -7.98 2.62
C PHE A 71 -18.03 -6.91 3.61
N GLU A 72 -19.21 -6.33 3.48
CA GLU A 72 -19.68 -5.28 4.39
C GLU A 72 -19.76 -5.79 5.83
N GLU A 73 -20.40 -6.94 6.03
CA GLU A 73 -20.53 -7.54 7.35
C GLU A 73 -19.17 -8.04 7.86
N GLY A 74 -18.38 -8.68 7.00
CA GLY A 74 -17.07 -9.21 7.34
C GLY A 74 -16.08 -8.11 7.72
N LYS A 75 -15.97 -7.06 6.91
CA LYS A 75 -15.10 -5.91 7.22
C LYS A 75 -15.56 -5.15 8.47
N ALA A 76 -16.87 -5.00 8.67
CA ALA A 76 -17.39 -4.37 9.89
C ALA A 76 -16.99 -5.16 11.15
N ALA A 77 -17.08 -6.50 11.11
CA ALA A 77 -16.65 -7.35 12.20
C ALA A 77 -15.13 -7.29 12.44
N CYS A 78 -14.32 -7.32 11.36
CA CYS A 78 -12.87 -7.17 11.44
C CYS A 78 -12.45 -5.79 11.97
N LYS A 79 -13.10 -4.72 11.52
CA LYS A 79 -12.88 -3.34 12.02
C LYS A 79 -13.17 -3.24 13.51
N LYS A 80 -14.31 -3.78 13.95
CA LYS A 80 -14.68 -3.79 15.36
C LYS A 80 -13.63 -4.50 16.20
N ALA A 81 -13.18 -5.69 15.79
CA ALA A 81 -12.15 -6.45 16.50
C ALA A 81 -10.79 -5.69 16.52
N LEU A 82 -10.42 -5.03 15.42
CA LEU A 82 -9.22 -4.20 15.35
C LEU A 82 -9.31 -3.01 16.31
N GLN A 83 -10.47 -2.34 16.36
CA GLN A 83 -10.72 -1.24 17.30
C GLN A 83 -10.66 -1.71 18.76
N GLU A 84 -11.25 -2.87 19.08
CA GLU A 84 -11.18 -3.47 20.42
C GLU A 84 -9.73 -3.80 20.81
N LYS A 85 -8.96 -4.41 19.90
CA LYS A 85 -7.56 -4.79 20.13
C LYS A 85 -6.69 -3.57 20.47
N PHE A 86 -6.90 -2.45 19.82
CA PHE A 86 -6.13 -1.21 20.02
C PHE A 86 -6.81 -0.20 20.97
N GLY A 87 -7.97 -0.54 21.55
CA GLY A 87 -8.72 0.36 22.44
C GLY A 87 -9.24 1.62 21.74
N LEU A 88 -9.55 1.52 20.44
CA LEU A 88 -10.07 2.63 19.65
C LEU A 88 -11.59 2.81 19.84
N HIS A 89 -12.09 4.02 19.63
CA HIS A 89 -13.52 4.30 19.71
C HIS A 89 -14.31 3.64 18.58
N GLN A 90 -15.45 3.03 18.90
CA GLN A 90 -16.38 2.44 17.94
C GLN A 90 -17.50 3.46 17.61
N ASP A 91 -17.12 4.61 17.07
CA ASP A 91 -18.01 5.75 16.81
C ASP A 91 -18.33 5.98 15.32
N GLY A 92 -18.00 5.01 14.47
CA GLY A 92 -18.21 5.11 13.03
C GLY A 92 -17.10 5.85 12.27
N SER A 93 -16.10 6.36 12.96
CA SER A 93 -14.93 7.00 12.35
C SER A 93 -14.18 6.02 11.43
N PRO A 94 -13.57 6.49 10.32
CA PRO A 94 -12.73 5.62 9.49
C PRO A 94 -11.43 5.27 10.21
N VAL A 95 -10.97 4.03 10.00
CA VAL A 95 -9.68 3.52 10.48
C VAL A 95 -8.72 3.43 9.30
N PHE A 96 -7.61 4.18 9.36
CA PHE A 96 -6.55 4.11 8.36
C PHE A 96 -5.39 3.31 8.91
N GLY A 97 -5.00 2.27 8.16
CA GLY A 97 -3.93 1.35 8.54
C GLY A 97 -2.61 1.67 7.83
N MET A 98 -1.49 1.41 8.50
CA MET A 98 -0.16 1.42 7.89
C MET A 98 0.66 0.26 8.44
N VAL A 99 1.20 -0.57 7.57
CA VAL A 99 2.06 -1.71 7.91
C VAL A 99 3.34 -1.60 7.11
N SER A 100 4.45 -1.28 7.76
CA SER A 100 5.75 -1.16 7.08
C SER A 100 6.92 -1.09 8.04
N ARG A 101 8.14 -1.28 7.53
CA ARG A 101 9.34 -0.89 8.26
C ARG A 101 9.33 0.62 8.52
N MET A 102 9.56 1.04 9.75
CA MET A 102 9.56 2.45 10.15
C MET A 102 10.87 3.14 9.75
N VAL A 103 11.00 3.45 8.48
CA VAL A 103 12.16 4.13 7.88
C VAL A 103 11.70 5.28 6.99
N GLY A 104 12.53 6.32 6.82
CA GLY A 104 12.18 7.49 6.01
C GLY A 104 11.84 7.15 4.55
N MET A 105 12.41 6.08 3.97
CA MET A 105 12.08 5.61 2.62
C MET A 105 10.60 5.18 2.47
N LYS A 106 9.95 4.80 3.56
CA LYS A 106 8.52 4.41 3.59
C LYS A 106 7.57 5.58 3.90
N GLY A 107 8.09 6.81 3.98
CA GLY A 107 7.30 8.02 4.15
C GLY A 107 6.77 8.25 5.56
N PHE A 108 7.39 7.64 6.59
CA PHE A 108 7.00 7.86 7.98
C PHE A 108 7.16 9.31 8.43
N ASP A 109 8.09 10.06 7.85
CA ASP A 109 8.25 11.50 8.05
C ASP A 109 7.04 12.30 7.56
N LEU A 110 6.43 11.89 6.43
CA LEU A 110 5.19 12.52 5.95
C LEU A 110 4.01 12.21 6.89
N VAL A 111 3.85 10.93 7.29
CA VAL A 111 2.79 10.53 8.21
C VAL A 111 2.95 11.23 9.56
N GLN A 112 4.18 11.30 10.09
CA GLN A 112 4.49 12.05 11.30
C GLN A 112 4.01 13.51 11.24
N SER A 113 4.19 14.14 10.08
CA SER A 113 3.83 15.55 9.89
C SER A 113 2.32 15.80 9.84
N VAL A 114 1.51 14.80 9.47
CA VAL A 114 0.06 14.96 9.28
C VAL A 114 -0.79 14.23 10.32
N ALA A 115 -0.20 13.37 11.14
CA ALA A 115 -0.93 12.45 12.01
C ALA A 115 -1.88 13.17 12.98
N ASP A 116 -1.43 14.23 13.67
CA ASP A 116 -2.29 14.99 14.56
C ASP A 116 -3.48 15.62 13.81
N GLY A 117 -3.24 16.19 12.63
CA GLY A 117 -4.31 16.78 11.80
C GLY A 117 -5.31 15.74 11.27
N LEU A 118 -4.88 14.51 10.97
CA LEU A 118 -5.78 13.41 10.59
C LEU A 118 -6.66 13.00 11.77
N VAL A 119 -6.08 12.90 12.97
CA VAL A 119 -6.82 12.56 14.18
C VAL A 119 -7.84 13.67 14.54
N ASP A 120 -7.44 14.94 14.42
CA ASP A 120 -8.34 16.10 14.66
C ASP A 120 -9.51 16.11 13.66
N ARG A 121 -9.32 15.58 12.45
CA ARG A 121 -10.37 15.38 11.45
C ARG A 121 -11.28 14.18 11.76
N GLY A 122 -10.99 13.41 12.79
CA GLY A 122 -11.77 12.26 13.22
C GLY A 122 -11.34 10.93 12.59
N ILE A 123 -10.18 10.86 11.94
CA ILE A 123 -9.62 9.61 11.43
C ILE A 123 -8.94 8.87 12.58
N GLN A 124 -9.14 7.56 12.67
CA GLN A 124 -8.38 6.69 13.55
C GLN A 124 -7.18 6.11 12.79
N LEU A 125 -6.04 6.00 13.46
CA LEU A 125 -4.81 5.47 12.87
C LEU A 125 -4.41 4.17 13.57
N VAL A 126 -4.10 3.13 12.77
CA VAL A 126 -3.49 1.89 13.26
C VAL A 126 -2.17 1.67 12.53
N ILE A 127 -1.06 1.63 13.29
CA ILE A 127 0.28 1.59 12.73
C ILE A 127 1.03 0.37 13.28
N LEU A 128 1.51 -0.48 12.38
CA LEU A 128 2.32 -1.65 12.68
C LEU A 128 3.67 -1.54 11.98
N GLY A 129 4.75 -1.66 12.73
CA GLY A 129 6.09 -1.73 12.18
C GLY A 129 7.18 -1.54 13.21
N SER A 130 8.43 -1.61 12.75
CA SER A 130 9.61 -1.30 13.54
C SER A 130 10.71 -0.75 12.64
N GLY A 131 11.67 -0.01 13.19
CA GLY A 131 12.77 0.52 12.40
C GLY A 131 13.57 1.61 13.10
N GLU A 132 13.51 2.85 12.62
CA GLU A 132 14.24 3.97 13.18
C GLU A 132 13.57 4.46 14.48
N ASN A 133 14.36 4.56 15.54
CA ASN A 133 13.89 4.92 16.89
C ASN A 133 13.09 6.24 16.93
N GLN A 134 13.42 7.19 16.06
CA GLN A 134 12.68 8.46 15.97
C GLN A 134 11.19 8.26 15.61
N TYR A 135 10.90 7.32 14.70
CA TYR A 135 9.52 7.01 14.31
C TYR A 135 8.83 6.13 15.36
N GLU A 136 9.51 5.11 15.88
CA GLU A 136 8.97 4.26 16.94
C GLU A 136 8.54 5.09 18.15
N SER A 137 9.42 6.01 18.61
CA SER A 137 9.12 6.92 19.73
C SER A 137 7.97 7.85 19.40
N PHE A 138 7.98 8.48 18.21
CA PHE A 138 6.91 9.40 17.81
C PHE A 138 5.53 8.74 17.81
N PHE A 139 5.40 7.55 17.19
CA PHE A 139 4.10 6.89 17.10
C PHE A 139 3.64 6.28 18.43
N SER A 140 4.57 5.90 19.31
CA SER A 140 4.26 5.55 20.70
C SER A 140 3.71 6.75 21.47
N ASP A 141 4.34 7.91 21.32
CA ASP A 141 3.90 9.17 21.95
C ASP A 141 2.55 9.65 21.35
N LEU A 142 2.37 9.49 20.05
CA LEU A 142 1.10 9.84 19.37
C LEU A 142 -0.06 9.00 19.93
N CYS A 143 0.15 7.69 20.11
CA CYS A 143 -0.82 6.81 20.74
C CYS A 143 -1.19 7.28 22.15
N ALA A 144 -0.19 7.68 22.95
CA ALA A 144 -0.41 8.19 24.31
C ALA A 144 -1.15 9.55 24.34
N ARG A 145 -0.90 10.42 23.35
CA ARG A 145 -1.58 11.74 23.24
C ARG A 145 -3.01 11.63 22.73
N HIS A 146 -3.33 10.61 21.95
CA HIS A 146 -4.65 10.42 21.33
C HIS A 146 -5.28 9.07 21.71
N PRO A 147 -5.58 8.84 23.00
CA PRO A 147 -6.19 7.58 23.43
C PRO A 147 -7.56 7.41 22.75
N GLY A 148 -7.84 6.20 22.29
CA GLY A 148 -9.06 5.87 21.55
C GLY A 148 -9.07 6.30 20.08
N ARG A 149 -8.00 6.93 19.58
CA ARG A 149 -7.88 7.39 18.19
C ARG A 149 -6.67 6.80 17.46
N VAL A 150 -5.60 6.50 18.17
CA VAL A 150 -4.37 5.96 17.60
C VAL A 150 -4.01 4.65 18.29
N GLY A 151 -3.74 3.63 17.51
CA GLY A 151 -3.18 2.36 17.93
C GLY A 151 -1.83 2.11 17.25
N THR A 152 -0.82 1.75 18.02
CA THR A 152 0.53 1.50 17.50
C THR A 152 1.06 0.18 18.04
N TYR A 153 1.61 -0.66 17.18
CA TYR A 153 2.37 -1.85 17.55
C TYR A 153 3.78 -1.75 16.98
N ILE A 154 4.76 -1.62 17.88
CA ILE A 154 6.18 -1.58 17.50
C ILE A 154 6.70 -3.01 17.44
N GLY A 155 6.91 -3.51 16.23
CA GLY A 155 7.36 -4.88 16.02
C GLY A 155 7.03 -5.42 14.64
N PHE A 156 7.27 -6.73 14.47
CA PHE A 156 6.93 -7.50 13.27
C PHE A 156 5.94 -8.60 13.68
N GLU A 157 4.69 -8.50 13.22
CA GLU A 157 3.63 -9.45 13.54
C GLU A 157 2.76 -9.70 12.29
N PRO A 158 3.05 -10.79 11.54
CA PRO A 158 2.34 -11.08 10.28
C PRO A 158 0.82 -11.25 10.45
N ALA A 159 0.37 -11.93 11.50
CA ALA A 159 -1.06 -12.12 11.75
C ALA A 159 -1.77 -10.77 11.97
N LEU A 160 -1.15 -9.86 12.73
CA LEU A 160 -1.68 -8.51 12.95
C LEU A 160 -1.71 -7.69 11.66
N SER A 161 -0.77 -7.93 10.73
CA SER A 161 -0.82 -7.28 9.40
C SER A 161 -2.10 -7.65 8.66
N GLN A 162 -2.51 -8.92 8.67
CA GLN A 162 -3.75 -9.39 8.05
C GLN A 162 -4.98 -8.79 8.73
N GLU A 163 -4.98 -8.72 10.06
CA GLU A 163 -6.07 -8.05 10.80
C GLU A 163 -6.20 -6.58 10.41
N ILE A 164 -5.07 -5.87 10.18
CA ILE A 164 -5.07 -4.48 9.74
C ILE A 164 -5.59 -4.36 8.31
N TYR A 165 -5.15 -5.21 7.37
CA TYR A 165 -5.69 -5.21 6.01
C TYR A 165 -7.20 -5.48 6.00
N ALA A 166 -7.69 -6.40 6.82
CA ALA A 166 -9.11 -6.72 6.88
C ALA A 166 -9.95 -5.66 7.61
N GLY A 167 -9.43 -5.09 8.68
CA GLY A 167 -10.18 -4.21 9.59
C GLY A 167 -10.03 -2.71 9.33
N ALA A 168 -9.00 -2.27 8.60
CA ALA A 168 -8.88 -0.88 8.21
C ALA A 168 -9.87 -0.52 7.09
N ASP A 169 -10.25 0.75 7.01
CA ASP A 169 -11.05 1.29 5.91
C ASP A 169 -10.15 1.74 4.75
N ALA A 170 -8.99 2.33 5.02
CA ALA A 170 -8.00 2.68 4.00
C ALA A 170 -6.58 2.31 4.46
N PHE A 171 -5.65 2.18 3.52
CA PHE A 171 -4.27 1.75 3.78
C PHE A 171 -3.25 2.76 3.26
N ILE A 172 -2.41 3.31 4.14
CA ILE A 172 -1.49 4.40 3.83
C ILE A 172 -0.12 3.85 3.41
N MET A 173 0.36 4.24 2.21
CA MET A 173 1.71 3.92 1.67
C MET A 173 2.35 5.13 0.99
N PRO A 174 2.86 6.12 1.73
CA PRO A 174 3.42 7.36 1.17
C PRO A 174 4.91 7.23 0.83
N SER A 175 5.31 6.08 0.29
CA SER A 175 6.71 5.74 0.08
C SER A 175 7.45 6.75 -0.79
N LYS A 176 8.68 7.09 -0.40
CA LYS A 176 9.60 7.91 -1.17
C LYS A 176 10.09 7.20 -2.43
N SER A 177 10.25 5.89 -2.35
CA SER A 177 10.51 4.99 -3.47
C SER A 177 9.95 3.62 -3.13
N GLU A 178 9.26 3.01 -4.09
CA GLU A 178 8.67 1.67 -3.93
C GLU A 178 8.81 0.90 -5.24
N PRO A 179 9.85 0.08 -5.42
CA PRO A 179 10.10 -0.62 -6.67
C PRO A 179 8.90 -1.39 -7.22
N CYS A 180 8.21 -2.13 -6.36
CA CYS A 180 6.97 -2.82 -6.69
C CYS A 180 5.86 -2.48 -5.70
N GLY A 181 6.12 -2.72 -4.40
CA GLY A 181 5.10 -2.77 -3.39
C GLY A 181 4.20 -4.00 -3.54
N LEU A 182 3.91 -4.66 -2.43
CA LEU A 182 2.94 -5.76 -2.40
C LEU A 182 1.78 -5.43 -1.46
N ALA A 183 2.06 -4.65 -0.41
CA ALA A 183 1.08 -4.33 0.63
C ALA A 183 -0.17 -3.61 0.09
N GLN A 184 -0.04 -2.74 -0.93
CA GLN A 184 -1.19 -2.11 -1.58
C GLN A 184 -2.08 -3.11 -2.32
N MET A 185 -1.46 -4.12 -2.97
CA MET A 185 -2.20 -5.17 -3.67
C MET A 185 -2.92 -6.09 -2.66
N VAL A 186 -2.24 -6.43 -1.56
CA VAL A 186 -2.86 -7.16 -0.44
C VAL A 186 -3.99 -6.35 0.17
N ALA A 187 -3.80 -5.06 0.45
CA ALA A 187 -4.86 -4.19 0.96
C ALA A 187 -6.10 -4.20 0.04
N CYS A 188 -5.91 -4.06 -1.29
CA CYS A 188 -7.00 -4.18 -2.27
C CYS A 188 -7.71 -5.54 -2.16
N ARG A 189 -6.95 -6.64 -2.06
CA ARG A 189 -7.51 -7.99 -1.93
C ARG A 189 -8.42 -8.14 -0.70
N TYR A 190 -8.11 -7.43 0.39
CA TYR A 190 -8.93 -7.36 1.61
C TYR A 190 -9.99 -6.24 1.59
N GLY A 191 -10.22 -5.59 0.44
CA GLY A 191 -11.22 -4.53 0.30
C GLY A 191 -10.85 -3.25 1.05
N THR A 192 -9.57 -2.92 1.12
CA THR A 192 -9.04 -1.74 1.81
C THR A 192 -8.33 -0.85 0.81
N PRO A 193 -9.01 0.19 0.26
CA PRO A 193 -8.45 1.08 -0.75
C PRO A 193 -7.16 1.73 -0.28
N PRO A 194 -6.06 1.67 -1.08
CA PRO A 194 -4.79 2.28 -0.69
C PRO A 194 -4.77 3.79 -0.92
N ILE A 195 -4.02 4.48 -0.06
CA ILE A 195 -3.62 5.90 -0.21
C ILE A 195 -2.12 5.88 -0.48
N ILE A 196 -1.70 6.19 -1.71
CA ILE A 196 -0.32 5.96 -2.14
C ILE A 196 0.31 7.22 -2.74
N ARG A 197 1.64 7.32 -2.65
CA ARG A 197 2.39 8.22 -3.52
C ARG A 197 2.69 7.54 -4.85
N GLU A 198 2.57 8.29 -5.94
CA GLU A 198 2.82 7.83 -7.31
C GLU A 198 4.32 7.61 -7.56
N THR A 199 4.83 6.43 -7.20
CA THR A 199 6.22 6.01 -7.42
C THR A 199 6.29 4.51 -7.69
N GLY A 200 7.16 4.09 -8.60
CA GLY A 200 7.40 2.69 -8.94
C GLY A 200 6.12 1.88 -9.10
N GLY A 201 6.08 0.69 -8.52
CA GLY A 201 4.93 -0.21 -8.62
C GLY A 201 3.66 0.26 -7.93
N LEU A 202 3.71 1.25 -7.02
CA LEU A 202 2.50 1.87 -6.49
C LEU A 202 1.73 2.58 -7.59
N ARG A 203 2.42 3.39 -8.41
CA ARG A 203 1.83 4.09 -9.56
C ARG A 203 1.27 3.13 -10.61
N ASP A 204 1.94 1.98 -10.82
CA ASP A 204 1.55 1.01 -11.85
C ASP A 204 0.37 0.13 -11.41
N SER A 205 0.09 0.02 -10.09
CA SER A 205 -0.96 -0.84 -9.54
C SER A 205 -2.18 -0.08 -8.99
N ILE A 206 -2.01 1.19 -8.60
CA ILE A 206 -3.07 1.98 -7.97
C ILE A 206 -3.33 3.27 -8.76
N HIS A 207 -4.59 3.50 -9.07
CA HIS A 207 -5.09 4.65 -9.81
C HIS A 207 -6.10 5.44 -8.97
N ASP A 208 -6.14 6.76 -9.14
CA ASP A 208 -6.99 7.62 -8.32
C ASP A 208 -8.48 7.41 -8.62
N SER A 209 -9.25 7.05 -7.60
CA SER A 209 -10.69 6.76 -7.72
C SER A 209 -11.54 8.00 -7.97
N THR A 210 -11.01 9.21 -7.77
CA THR A 210 -11.72 10.46 -8.11
C THR A 210 -11.76 10.72 -9.62
N MET A 211 -10.98 9.97 -10.41
CA MET A 211 -10.87 10.08 -11.86
C MET A 211 -11.68 9.01 -12.64
N GLY A 212 -12.58 8.27 -11.97
CA GLY A 212 -13.41 7.21 -12.59
C GLY A 212 -13.13 5.83 -12.02
N ASP A 213 -12.66 4.87 -12.84
CA ASP A 213 -12.45 3.46 -12.45
C ASP A 213 -11.17 3.22 -11.61
N GLY A 214 -10.79 4.17 -10.78
CA GLY A 214 -9.63 4.05 -9.90
C GLY A 214 -9.90 3.13 -8.70
N ASN A 215 -8.81 2.59 -8.14
CA ASN A 215 -8.82 1.61 -7.05
C ASN A 215 -8.12 2.09 -5.77
N GLY A 216 -7.94 3.40 -5.61
CA GLY A 216 -7.33 4.01 -4.43
C GLY A 216 -7.28 5.53 -4.51
N PHE A 217 -6.44 6.13 -3.70
CA PHE A 217 -6.22 7.59 -3.67
C PHE A 217 -4.75 7.86 -3.88
N THR A 218 -4.42 8.74 -4.83
CA THR A 218 -3.02 8.98 -5.18
C THR A 218 -2.60 10.42 -4.97
N PHE A 219 -1.30 10.63 -4.77
CA PHE A 219 -0.66 11.95 -4.78
C PHE A 219 0.74 11.85 -5.40
N ALA A 220 1.20 12.89 -6.07
CA ALA A 220 2.41 12.84 -6.89
C ALA A 220 3.67 13.29 -6.13
N GLY A 221 3.62 14.45 -5.48
CA GLY A 221 4.77 15.05 -4.80
C GLY A 221 5.10 14.35 -3.49
N TYR A 222 6.38 14.28 -3.12
CA TYR A 222 6.77 13.84 -1.78
C TYR A 222 6.51 14.98 -0.78
N SER A 223 5.24 15.15 -0.42
CA SER A 223 4.72 16.29 0.35
C SER A 223 3.69 15.83 1.38
N SER A 224 3.87 16.29 2.63
CA SER A 224 2.90 16.04 3.71
C SER A 224 1.53 16.68 3.40
N HIS A 225 1.50 17.82 2.72
CA HIS A 225 0.26 18.48 2.30
C HIS A 225 -0.52 17.62 1.30
N GLU A 226 0.15 17.06 0.30
CA GLU A 226 -0.49 16.19 -0.68
C GLU A 226 -0.97 14.87 -0.06
N LEU A 227 -0.19 14.29 0.88
CA LEU A 227 -0.63 13.13 1.65
C LEU A 227 -1.88 13.45 2.46
N TYR A 228 -1.90 14.59 3.16
CA TYR A 228 -3.05 15.02 3.94
C TYR A 228 -4.30 15.17 3.07
N ASP A 229 -4.16 15.82 1.91
CA ASP A 229 -5.25 15.98 0.94
C ASP A 229 -5.78 14.63 0.44
N ALA A 230 -4.89 13.68 0.10
CA ALA A 230 -5.29 12.33 -0.32
C ALA A 230 -6.05 11.59 0.80
N CYS A 231 -5.61 11.72 2.06
CA CYS A 231 -6.33 11.17 3.21
C CYS A 231 -7.70 11.84 3.41
N CYS A 232 -7.81 13.15 3.19
CA CYS A 232 -9.09 13.87 3.24
C CYS A 232 -10.06 13.38 2.16
N ARG A 233 -9.57 13.19 0.92
CA ARG A 233 -10.39 12.64 -0.18
C ARG A 233 -10.88 11.22 0.13
N ALA A 234 -10.03 10.38 0.73
CA ALA A 234 -10.40 9.05 1.17
C ALA A 234 -11.49 9.09 2.26
N GLN A 235 -11.37 9.99 3.24
CA GLN A 235 -12.40 10.18 4.27
C GLN A 235 -13.72 10.70 3.70
N ASP A 236 -13.66 11.66 2.78
CA ASP A 236 -14.87 12.21 2.15
C ASP A 236 -15.58 11.13 1.32
N ALA A 237 -14.83 10.26 0.60
CA ALA A 237 -15.38 9.09 -0.08
C ALA A 237 -15.99 8.08 0.92
N TYR A 238 -15.32 7.80 2.04
CA TYR A 238 -15.83 6.91 3.11
C TYR A 238 -17.17 7.39 3.68
N ASN A 239 -17.36 8.71 3.79
CA ASN A 239 -18.61 9.30 4.29
C ASN A 239 -19.79 9.13 3.30
N ASN A 240 -19.50 8.95 2.00
CA ASN A 240 -20.50 8.58 1.01
C ASN A 240 -20.59 7.04 0.90
N LYS A 241 -21.53 6.45 1.63
CA LYS A 241 -21.59 4.99 1.80
C LYS A 241 -21.78 4.21 0.48
N GLU A 242 -22.56 4.73 -0.47
CA GLU A 242 -22.76 4.08 -1.77
C GLU A 242 -21.48 4.07 -2.60
N ASN A 243 -20.83 5.22 -2.72
CA ASN A 243 -19.57 5.33 -3.45
C ASN A 243 -18.47 4.48 -2.78
N TRP A 244 -18.42 4.46 -1.45
CA TRP A 244 -17.46 3.65 -0.70
C TRP A 244 -17.68 2.16 -0.90
N HIS A 245 -18.93 1.70 -0.85
CA HIS A 245 -19.29 0.31 -1.14
C HIS A 245 -18.79 -0.11 -2.53
N ASN A 246 -19.08 0.71 -3.57
CA ASN A 246 -18.64 0.44 -4.92
C ASN A 246 -17.12 0.41 -5.06
N LEU A 247 -16.41 1.33 -4.39
CA LEU A 247 -14.94 1.33 -4.38
C LEU A 247 -14.37 0.09 -3.70
N VAL A 248 -14.89 -0.30 -2.52
CA VAL A 248 -14.43 -1.50 -1.80
C VAL A 248 -14.65 -2.75 -2.66
N LYS A 249 -15.81 -2.86 -3.30
CA LYS A 249 -16.10 -3.96 -4.23
C LYS A 249 -15.10 -3.98 -5.39
N HIS A 250 -14.89 -2.84 -6.02
CA HIS A 250 -13.97 -2.70 -7.16
C HIS A 250 -12.53 -3.08 -6.79
N VAL A 251 -11.99 -2.64 -5.64
CA VAL A 251 -10.63 -3.01 -5.25
C VAL A 251 -10.48 -4.51 -4.98
N MET A 252 -11.54 -5.19 -4.48
CA MET A 252 -11.53 -6.64 -4.30
C MET A 252 -11.60 -7.41 -5.63
N GLU A 253 -12.11 -6.80 -6.69
CA GLU A 253 -12.18 -7.38 -8.05
C GLU A 253 -10.85 -7.23 -8.82
N CYS A 254 -9.92 -6.38 -8.36
CA CYS A 254 -8.63 -6.21 -9.01
C CYS A 254 -7.82 -7.52 -8.98
N ASP A 255 -7.35 -7.94 -10.14
CA ASP A 255 -6.48 -9.12 -10.27
C ASP A 255 -5.00 -8.72 -10.17
N PHE A 256 -4.42 -9.02 -9.03
CA PHE A 256 -2.98 -8.88 -8.75
C PHE A 256 -2.27 -10.24 -8.65
N GLY A 257 -2.84 -11.30 -9.20
CA GLY A 257 -2.26 -12.64 -9.17
C GLY A 257 -1.01 -12.78 -10.01
N TRP A 258 -0.18 -13.77 -9.69
CA TRP A 258 1.05 -14.08 -10.42
C TRP A 258 0.82 -14.49 -11.88
N GLU A 259 -0.39 -14.93 -12.24
CA GLU A 259 -0.72 -15.31 -13.63
C GLU A 259 -0.58 -14.14 -14.60
N VAL A 260 -0.93 -12.92 -14.17
CA VAL A 260 -0.77 -11.70 -14.96
C VAL A 260 0.71 -11.42 -15.24
N SER A 261 1.53 -11.49 -14.20
CA SER A 261 2.99 -11.30 -14.30
C SER A 261 3.65 -12.40 -15.12
N ALA A 262 3.24 -13.66 -14.95
CA ALA A 262 3.79 -14.81 -15.67
C ALA A 262 3.59 -14.67 -17.19
N LYS A 263 2.45 -14.21 -17.66
CA LYS A 263 2.19 -13.94 -19.09
C LYS A 263 3.15 -12.88 -19.64
N SER A 264 3.46 -11.85 -18.85
CA SER A 264 4.43 -10.82 -19.24
C SER A 264 5.85 -11.38 -19.35
N TYR A 265 6.26 -12.26 -18.43
CA TYR A 265 7.54 -12.95 -18.51
C TYR A 265 7.60 -13.94 -19.69
N GLU A 266 6.51 -14.67 -19.96
CA GLU A 266 6.43 -15.56 -21.12
C GLU A 266 6.62 -14.78 -22.43
N GLY A 267 5.95 -13.62 -22.57
CA GLY A 267 6.15 -12.72 -23.71
C GLY A 267 7.61 -12.31 -23.86
N LEU A 268 8.26 -11.91 -22.77
CA LEU A 268 9.68 -11.50 -22.76
C LEU A 268 10.62 -12.65 -23.18
N TYR A 269 10.38 -13.87 -22.71
CA TYR A 269 11.19 -15.04 -23.09
C TYR A 269 11.01 -15.39 -24.57
N ASN A 270 9.80 -15.30 -25.11
CA ASN A 270 9.54 -15.52 -26.51
C ASN A 270 10.24 -14.49 -27.42
N GLU A 271 10.32 -13.22 -27.00
CA GLU A 271 11.10 -12.18 -27.69
C GLU A 271 12.60 -12.47 -27.69
N THR A 272 13.10 -13.10 -26.62
CA THR A 272 14.55 -13.35 -26.45
C THR A 272 14.99 -14.62 -27.16
N ALA A 273 14.08 -15.59 -27.38
CA ALA A 273 14.36 -16.87 -28.03
C ALA A 273 14.35 -16.80 -29.56
N ASN A 274 13.84 -15.70 -30.15
CA ASN A 274 13.82 -15.46 -31.61
C ASN A 274 14.95 -14.50 -32.02
#